data_6bd3285857968e884a0b9166c2c51530
#
_entry.id   6bd3285857968e884a0b9166c2c51530
#
_cell.length_a   1.000
_cell.length_b   1.000
_cell.length_c   1.000
_cell.angle_alpha   90.00
_cell.angle_beta   90.00
_cell.angle_gamma   90.00
#
_symmetry.space_group_name_H-M   'P 1'
#
loop_
_entity.id
_entity.type
_entity.pdbx_description
1 polymer ?
#
loop_
_entity_poly.entity_id
_entity_poly.type
_entity_poly.pdbx_seq_one_letter_code
_entity_poly.pdbx_strand_id
1 'polypeptide(L)'
;MGKSKSKKKSTPSTSTSITTSKPVTTSTPSIFHNSPVYDVLHYFEKAPDQWTARYILVLSAIILRTAIGLGGYSGYQTPPMHGDFEAQRHWMELTIHLPIKDWYFYDLQYWGLDYPILTAYHSYICGIIGSFINPSWFGLDSSRGIEGEGIKTFMRMCVIVSELIIYIPGVLKIANLVGGKKFRLNRMDQIIIALIIVNQSNLLLIDHGHFQFNCIMLGFFVWSVVALIQNDLVMGSFWFVCCFNFKQMGLYYALFIFFYILSQIRSFGKLVMVGLTVILTQFVFLLPFIITQDWESIGQMVIRVFPFNRGLFEDKVANFASYPD
;
A
#
# COMPACT_ATOMS: atom_id res chain seq x y z
N MET A 1 66.11 -68.49 27.44
CA MET A 1 65.98 -67.10 26.93
C MET A 1 65.69 -67.20 25.43
N GLY A 2 64.42 -67.17 25.04
CA GLY A 2 64.00 -67.33 23.66
C GLY A 2 62.91 -66.35 23.33
N LYS A 3 63.17 -65.42 22.42
CA LYS A 3 62.20 -64.47 21.91
C LYS A 3 61.39 -65.09 20.78
N SER A 4 60.12 -65.33 21.00
CA SER A 4 59.15 -65.73 19.99
C SER A 4 58.77 -64.49 19.14
N LYS A 5 58.88 -64.60 17.80
CA LYS A 5 58.43 -63.65 16.80
C LYS A 5 57.00 -64.03 16.39
N SER A 6 56.01 -63.19 16.76
CA SER A 6 54.63 -63.30 16.28
C SER A 6 54.51 -62.67 14.89
N LYS A 7 54.03 -63.47 13.92
CA LYS A 7 53.65 -62.99 12.57
C LYS A 7 52.27 -62.25 12.60
N LYS A 8 52.26 -60.98 12.25
CA LYS A 8 51.04 -60.27 11.99
C LYS A 8 50.45 -60.67 10.64
N LYS A 9 49.22 -61.18 10.67
CA LYS A 9 48.37 -61.42 9.51
C LYS A 9 47.78 -60.09 9.08
N SER A 10 47.97 -59.66 7.84
CA SER A 10 47.33 -58.53 7.20
C SER A 10 45.93 -58.91 6.72
N THR A 11 44.93 -58.28 7.26
CA THR A 11 43.53 -58.32 6.77
C THR A 11 43.33 -57.25 5.72
N PRO A 12 42.63 -57.52 4.61
CA PRO A 12 42.35 -56.50 3.61
C PRO A 12 41.25 -55.53 4.13
N SER A 13 41.55 -54.22 4.12
CA SER A 13 40.61 -53.18 4.43
C SER A 13 39.66 -52.99 3.27
N THR A 14 38.41 -53.40 3.43
CA THR A 14 37.29 -53.03 2.54
C THR A 14 36.91 -51.57 2.82
N SER A 15 37.27 -50.67 1.91
CA SER A 15 36.84 -49.28 1.94
C SER A 15 35.39 -49.21 1.54
N THR A 16 34.48 -49.15 2.52
CA THR A 16 33.08 -48.80 2.32
C THR A 16 33.00 -47.30 2.07
N SER A 17 32.80 -46.90 0.83
CA SER A 17 32.48 -45.51 0.47
C SER A 17 31.11 -45.15 1.07
N ILE A 18 31.10 -44.43 2.17
CA ILE A 18 29.89 -43.79 2.70
C ILE A 18 29.52 -42.67 1.75
N THR A 19 28.60 -42.97 0.86
CA THR A 19 27.89 -41.95 0.08
C THR A 19 27.03 -41.16 1.05
N THR A 20 27.52 -40.01 1.50
CA THR A 20 26.71 -39.04 2.22
C THR A 20 25.66 -38.50 1.26
N SER A 21 24.49 -39.10 1.22
CA SER A 21 23.31 -38.54 0.61
C SER A 21 23.01 -37.22 1.32
N LYS A 22 23.15 -36.09 0.61
CA LYS A 22 22.64 -34.81 1.08
C LYS A 22 21.18 -35.00 1.49
N PRO A 23 20.72 -34.45 2.62
CA PRO A 23 19.32 -34.54 3.00
C PRO A 23 18.50 -33.92 1.88
N VAL A 24 17.67 -34.73 1.25
CA VAL A 24 16.61 -34.27 0.36
C VAL A 24 15.68 -33.43 1.26
N THR A 25 15.80 -32.12 1.19
CA THR A 25 14.81 -31.24 1.76
C THR A 25 13.50 -31.47 0.99
N THR A 26 12.63 -32.30 1.55
CA THR A 26 11.25 -32.47 1.07
C THR A 26 10.57 -31.12 1.22
N SER A 27 10.50 -30.38 0.13
CA SER A 27 9.69 -29.17 0.07
C SER A 27 8.24 -29.58 0.32
N THR A 28 7.56 -28.90 1.23
CA THR A 28 6.11 -29.07 1.41
C THR A 28 5.42 -28.85 0.07
N PRO A 29 4.54 -29.76 -0.37
CA PRO A 29 3.84 -29.59 -1.65
C PRO A 29 3.05 -28.28 -1.64
N SER A 30 2.94 -27.63 -2.79
CA SER A 30 2.16 -26.39 -2.94
C SER A 30 0.69 -26.64 -2.64
N ILE A 31 0.06 -25.73 -1.90
CA ILE A 31 -1.40 -25.73 -1.69
C ILE A 31 -2.14 -25.36 -2.98
N PHE A 32 -1.45 -24.74 -3.93
CA PHE A 32 -2.00 -24.32 -5.23
C PHE A 32 -1.67 -25.29 -6.38
N HIS A 33 -1.19 -26.50 -6.11
CA HIS A 33 -0.71 -27.43 -7.12
C HIS A 33 -1.75 -27.76 -8.24
N ASN A 34 -3.03 -27.59 -7.98
CA ASN A 34 -4.11 -27.75 -8.96
C ASN A 34 -4.57 -26.43 -9.60
N SER A 35 -3.86 -25.33 -9.37
CA SER A 35 -4.21 -24.02 -9.91
C SER A 35 -3.49 -23.74 -11.23
N PRO A 36 -4.19 -23.20 -12.26
CA PRO A 36 -3.54 -22.77 -13.51
C PRO A 36 -2.40 -21.79 -13.29
N VAL A 37 -2.47 -20.97 -12.22
CA VAL A 37 -1.38 -20.05 -11.86
C VAL A 37 -0.13 -20.81 -11.41
N TYR A 38 -0.31 -21.92 -10.70
CA TYR A 38 0.82 -22.78 -10.31
C TYR A 38 1.47 -23.40 -11.55
N ASP A 39 0.67 -23.88 -12.53
CA ASP A 39 1.19 -24.48 -13.77
C ASP A 39 2.10 -23.53 -14.55
N VAL A 40 1.83 -22.24 -14.50
CA VAL A 40 2.68 -21.21 -15.13
C VAL A 40 3.93 -20.91 -14.30
N LEU A 41 3.80 -20.89 -12.98
CA LEU A 41 4.87 -20.40 -12.09
C LEU A 41 5.79 -21.51 -11.55
N HIS A 42 5.40 -22.80 -11.59
CA HIS A 42 6.19 -23.91 -11.00
C HIS A 42 7.58 -24.06 -11.64
N TYR A 43 7.76 -23.62 -12.89
CA TYR A 43 9.07 -23.57 -13.54
C TYR A 43 10.09 -22.72 -12.78
N PHE A 44 9.64 -21.78 -11.97
CA PHE A 44 10.45 -20.87 -11.15
C PHE A 44 10.62 -21.33 -9.69
N GLU A 45 10.31 -22.60 -9.38
CA GLU A 45 10.35 -23.10 -8.00
C GLU A 45 11.79 -23.19 -7.44
N LYS A 46 12.80 -23.32 -8.30
CA LYS A 46 14.20 -23.39 -7.90
C LYS A 46 14.75 -22.03 -7.45
N ALA A 47 15.67 -22.06 -6.48
CA ALA A 47 16.12 -20.90 -5.75
C ALA A 47 16.57 -19.66 -6.57
N PRO A 48 17.35 -19.73 -7.65
CA PRO A 48 17.66 -18.54 -8.44
C PRO A 48 16.43 -17.99 -9.17
N ASP A 49 15.48 -18.83 -9.51
CA ASP A 49 14.33 -18.50 -10.35
C ASP A 49 13.22 -17.78 -9.58
N GLN A 50 13.26 -17.80 -8.25
CA GLN A 50 12.25 -17.11 -7.40
C GLN A 50 12.31 -15.59 -7.52
N TRP A 51 13.47 -15.01 -7.76
CA TRP A 51 13.58 -13.59 -8.09
C TRP A 51 12.89 -13.29 -9.41
N THR A 52 13.11 -14.15 -10.41
CA THR A 52 12.44 -14.06 -11.73
C THR A 52 10.94 -14.10 -11.56
N ALA A 53 10.38 -15.02 -10.76
CA ALA A 53 8.95 -15.07 -10.49
C ALA A 53 8.40 -13.77 -9.86
N ARG A 54 9.15 -13.15 -8.95
CA ARG A 54 8.78 -11.86 -8.37
C ARG A 54 8.81 -10.71 -9.38
N TYR A 55 9.82 -10.67 -10.25
CA TYR A 55 9.88 -9.70 -11.34
C TYR A 55 8.71 -9.88 -12.32
N ILE A 56 8.39 -11.13 -12.68
CA ILE A 56 7.23 -11.43 -13.52
C ILE A 56 5.94 -10.96 -12.85
N LEU A 57 5.77 -11.18 -11.54
CA LEU A 57 4.62 -10.70 -10.79
C LEU A 57 4.51 -9.18 -10.87
N VAL A 58 5.58 -8.45 -10.57
CA VAL A 58 5.57 -6.99 -10.58
C VAL A 58 5.32 -6.47 -12.00
N LEU A 59 5.99 -7.04 -13.00
CA LEU A 59 5.84 -6.64 -14.40
C LEU A 59 4.41 -6.90 -14.90
N SER A 60 3.84 -8.08 -14.61
CA SER A 60 2.46 -8.40 -14.98
C SER A 60 1.46 -7.47 -14.30
N ALA A 61 1.72 -7.10 -13.05
CA ALA A 61 0.91 -6.13 -12.31
C ALA A 61 0.94 -4.74 -12.98
N ILE A 62 2.11 -4.27 -13.42
CA ILE A 62 2.26 -3.00 -14.14
C ILE A 62 1.53 -3.05 -15.49
N ILE A 63 1.72 -4.12 -16.26
CA ILE A 63 1.07 -4.28 -17.58
C ILE A 63 -0.45 -4.26 -17.42
N LEU A 64 -1.01 -4.99 -16.44
CA LEU A 64 -2.44 -5.04 -16.20
C LEU A 64 -3.01 -3.66 -15.83
N ARG A 65 -2.33 -2.91 -14.96
CA ARG A 65 -2.70 -1.55 -14.55
C ARG A 65 -2.67 -0.58 -15.72
N THR A 66 -1.60 -0.66 -16.49
CA THR A 66 -1.46 0.17 -17.70
C THR A 66 -2.57 -0.14 -18.71
N ALA A 67 -2.87 -1.42 -18.94
CA ALA A 67 -3.92 -1.83 -19.86
C ALA A 67 -5.31 -1.31 -19.41
N ILE A 68 -5.64 -1.42 -18.13
CA ILE A 68 -6.88 -0.85 -17.57
C ILE A 68 -6.87 0.68 -17.70
N GLY A 69 -5.75 1.32 -17.42
CA GLY A 69 -5.57 2.77 -17.52
C GLY A 69 -5.69 3.36 -18.93
N LEU A 70 -5.61 2.54 -19.98
CA LEU A 70 -5.89 2.99 -21.36
C LEU A 70 -7.37 3.35 -21.56
N GLY A 71 -8.26 2.78 -20.76
CA GLY A 71 -9.69 3.12 -20.77
C GLY A 71 -9.99 4.53 -20.29
N GLY A 72 -11.28 4.85 -20.19
CA GLY A 72 -11.77 6.10 -19.60
C GLY A 72 -11.46 6.20 -18.11
N TYR A 73 -11.84 7.33 -17.52
CA TYR A 73 -11.72 7.61 -16.10
C TYR A 73 -12.98 8.29 -15.60
N SER A 74 -13.15 8.37 -14.28
CA SER A 74 -14.29 9.02 -13.65
C SER A 74 -14.42 10.46 -14.10
N GLY A 75 -15.58 10.80 -14.66
CA GLY A 75 -15.90 12.15 -15.12
C GLY A 75 -15.32 12.53 -16.47
N TYR A 76 -14.79 11.59 -17.24
CA TYR A 76 -14.36 11.87 -18.60
C TYR A 76 -15.54 12.40 -19.44
N GLN A 77 -15.37 13.57 -20.05
CA GLN A 77 -16.39 14.26 -20.86
C GLN A 77 -17.71 14.53 -20.12
N THR A 78 -17.67 14.79 -18.81
CA THR A 78 -18.89 15.10 -18.02
C THR A 78 -18.82 16.47 -17.31
N PRO A 79 -18.80 17.58 -18.08
CA PRO A 79 -18.83 18.91 -17.47
C PRO A 79 -20.16 19.18 -16.74
N PRO A 80 -20.23 20.13 -15.80
CA PRO A 80 -19.16 21.07 -15.41
C PRO A 80 -18.23 20.52 -14.33
N MET A 81 -18.64 19.51 -13.57
CA MET A 81 -17.89 19.05 -12.39
C MET A 81 -16.83 17.99 -12.73
N HIS A 82 -17.02 17.27 -13.84
CA HIS A 82 -16.18 16.09 -14.13
C HIS A 82 -16.24 15.06 -12.98
N GLY A 83 -15.27 14.29 -12.69
CA GLY A 83 -15.32 13.26 -11.63
C GLY A 83 -14.08 13.25 -10.74
N ASP A 84 -13.83 12.12 -10.10
CA ASP A 84 -12.73 11.96 -9.17
C ASP A 84 -11.34 12.22 -9.81
N PHE A 85 -11.19 11.98 -11.10
CA PHE A 85 -9.95 12.32 -11.81
C PHE A 85 -9.69 13.83 -11.74
N GLU A 86 -10.68 14.64 -12.03
CA GLU A 86 -10.58 16.10 -11.95
C GLU A 86 -10.37 16.56 -10.50
N ALA A 87 -11.07 15.96 -9.53
CA ALA A 87 -10.87 16.27 -8.12
C ALA A 87 -9.40 16.11 -7.72
N GLN A 88 -8.80 14.96 -8.06
CA GLN A 88 -7.39 14.69 -7.75
C GLN A 88 -6.44 15.64 -8.50
N ARG A 89 -6.72 15.95 -9.77
CA ARG A 89 -5.96 16.92 -10.54
C ARG A 89 -6.06 18.32 -9.92
N HIS A 90 -7.27 18.74 -9.55
CA HIS A 90 -7.51 20.04 -8.93
C HIS A 90 -6.80 20.18 -7.58
N TRP A 91 -6.72 19.10 -6.78
CA TRP A 91 -5.94 19.13 -5.55
C TRP A 91 -4.43 19.28 -5.80
N MET A 92 -3.91 18.72 -6.90
CA MET A 92 -2.53 19.00 -7.33
C MET A 92 -2.34 20.46 -7.72
N GLU A 93 -3.29 21.04 -8.46
CA GLU A 93 -3.30 22.44 -8.88
C GLU A 93 -3.32 23.39 -7.67
N LEU A 94 -4.31 23.25 -6.80
CA LEU A 94 -4.48 24.16 -5.67
C LEU A 94 -3.30 24.10 -4.69
N THR A 95 -2.75 22.91 -4.44
CA THR A 95 -1.66 22.75 -3.47
C THR A 95 -0.34 23.35 -3.94
N ILE A 96 -0.07 23.44 -5.25
CA ILE A 96 1.16 24.07 -5.76
C ILE A 96 1.05 25.60 -5.91
N HIS A 97 -0.16 26.14 -6.03
CA HIS A 97 -0.38 27.59 -6.26
C HIS A 97 -0.77 28.35 -4.99
N LEU A 98 -1.42 27.68 -4.04
CA LEU A 98 -1.92 28.34 -2.84
C LEU A 98 -1.02 28.09 -1.62
N PRO A 99 -0.94 29.04 -0.71
CA PRO A 99 -0.30 28.80 0.59
C PRO A 99 -1.10 27.75 1.36
N ILE A 100 -0.42 26.97 2.21
CA ILE A 100 -0.97 25.82 2.92
C ILE A 100 -2.25 26.15 3.73
N LYS A 101 -2.32 27.37 4.25
CA LYS A 101 -3.47 27.86 5.03
C LYS A 101 -4.77 27.91 4.22
N ASP A 102 -4.70 28.06 2.90
CA ASP A 102 -5.85 28.22 2.03
C ASP A 102 -6.32 26.89 1.41
N TRP A 103 -5.54 25.78 1.56
CA TRP A 103 -5.81 24.51 0.91
C TRP A 103 -7.19 23.94 1.20
N TYR A 104 -7.71 24.09 2.44
CA TYR A 104 -9.01 23.53 2.85
C TYR A 104 -10.15 24.55 2.77
N PHE A 105 -9.86 25.79 2.37
CA PHE A 105 -10.86 26.85 2.19
C PHE A 105 -11.16 27.15 0.72
N TYR A 106 -10.24 26.76 -0.18
CA TYR A 106 -10.33 27.16 -1.57
C TYR A 106 -11.44 26.44 -2.29
N ASP A 107 -12.25 27.21 -2.99
CA ASP A 107 -13.36 26.84 -3.89
C ASP A 107 -14.12 25.57 -3.50
N LEU A 108 -14.79 25.62 -2.36
CA LEU A 108 -15.52 24.48 -1.80
C LEU A 108 -16.67 24.01 -2.69
N GLN A 109 -17.11 24.80 -3.64
CA GLN A 109 -18.20 24.47 -4.57
C GLN A 109 -17.74 23.68 -5.79
N TYR A 110 -16.45 23.73 -6.12
CA TYR A 110 -15.89 22.91 -7.19
C TYR A 110 -15.39 21.57 -6.61
N TRP A 111 -14.11 21.36 -6.47
CA TRP A 111 -13.54 20.16 -5.85
C TRP A 111 -12.69 20.55 -4.65
N GLY A 112 -13.30 21.22 -3.66
CA GLY A 112 -12.58 21.59 -2.44
C GLY A 112 -11.94 20.38 -1.76
N LEU A 113 -10.70 20.53 -1.28
CA LEU A 113 -9.96 19.46 -0.63
C LEU A 113 -10.73 18.91 0.58
N ASP A 114 -10.99 17.61 0.60
CA ASP A 114 -11.76 16.92 1.62
C ASP A 114 -11.09 15.61 2.14
N TYR A 115 -9.84 15.41 1.78
CA TYR A 115 -9.03 14.31 2.30
C TYR A 115 -8.00 14.80 3.31
N PRO A 116 -7.51 13.90 4.21
CA PRO A 116 -6.53 14.26 5.22
C PRO A 116 -5.19 14.75 4.64
N ILE A 117 -4.38 15.33 5.52
CA ILE A 117 -3.20 16.12 5.17
C ILE A 117 -2.15 15.38 4.33
N LEU A 118 -1.96 14.08 4.49
CA LEU A 118 -1.00 13.34 3.66
C LEU A 118 -1.43 13.23 2.20
N THR A 119 -2.74 13.24 1.91
CA THR A 119 -3.21 13.35 0.53
C THR A 119 -2.87 14.72 -0.06
N ALA A 120 -3.01 15.80 0.70
CA ALA A 120 -2.62 17.13 0.25
C ALA A 120 -1.11 17.20 -0.06
N TYR A 121 -0.27 16.65 0.79
CA TYR A 121 1.19 16.58 0.53
C TYR A 121 1.54 15.71 -0.67
N HIS A 122 0.85 14.58 -0.84
CA HIS A 122 1.02 13.74 -2.02
C HIS A 122 0.60 14.50 -3.30
N SER A 123 -0.53 15.18 -3.27
CA SER A 123 -1.02 16.02 -4.37
C SER A 123 -0.04 17.13 -4.70
N TYR A 124 0.54 17.80 -3.70
CA TYR A 124 1.57 18.81 -3.87
C TYR A 124 2.80 18.26 -4.59
N ILE A 125 3.30 17.08 -4.17
CA ILE A 125 4.47 16.44 -4.81
C ILE A 125 4.15 16.07 -6.26
N CYS A 126 3.02 15.42 -6.51
CA CYS A 126 2.59 15.07 -7.87
C CYS A 126 2.38 16.32 -8.73
N GLY A 127 1.77 17.37 -8.19
CA GLY A 127 1.56 18.65 -8.87
C GLY A 127 2.88 19.32 -9.29
N ILE A 128 3.88 19.36 -8.41
CA ILE A 128 5.22 19.87 -8.75
C ILE A 128 5.82 19.07 -9.90
N ILE A 129 5.83 17.73 -9.78
CA ILE A 129 6.41 16.86 -10.83
C ILE A 129 5.69 17.07 -12.16
N GLY A 130 4.37 17.12 -12.15
CA GLY A 130 3.57 17.33 -13.36
C GLY A 130 3.76 18.70 -13.96
N SER A 131 3.92 19.74 -13.15
CA SER A 131 4.19 21.11 -13.61
C SER A 131 5.57 21.25 -14.27
N PHE A 132 6.56 20.46 -13.86
CA PHE A 132 7.84 20.39 -14.57
C PHE A 132 7.71 19.78 -15.97
N ILE A 133 6.76 18.85 -16.17
CA ILE A 133 6.51 18.22 -17.46
C ILE A 133 5.69 19.13 -18.35
N ASN A 134 4.58 19.65 -17.83
CA ASN A 134 3.73 20.59 -18.55
C ASN A 134 2.93 21.48 -17.55
N PRO A 135 3.33 22.74 -17.38
CA PRO A 135 2.66 23.67 -16.46
C PRO A 135 1.17 23.91 -16.78
N SER A 136 0.76 23.75 -18.04
CA SER A 136 -0.64 24.01 -18.44
C SER A 136 -1.63 23.00 -17.86
N TRP A 137 -1.16 21.86 -17.36
CA TRP A 137 -2.02 20.85 -16.75
C TRP A 137 -2.52 21.25 -15.35
N PHE A 138 -1.86 22.21 -14.71
CA PHE A 138 -2.11 22.61 -13.33
C PHE A 138 -2.21 24.12 -13.15
N GLY A 139 -2.60 24.85 -14.19
CA GLY A 139 -2.85 26.30 -14.07
C GLY A 139 -4.09 26.58 -13.23
N LEU A 140 -3.94 27.36 -12.13
CA LEU A 140 -5.02 27.63 -11.18
C LEU A 140 -6.25 28.18 -11.92
N ASP A 141 -7.39 27.54 -11.74
CA ASP A 141 -8.69 27.75 -12.39
C ASP A 141 -8.70 27.60 -13.92
N SER A 142 -7.60 27.88 -14.59
CA SER A 142 -7.49 27.84 -16.04
C SER A 142 -7.36 26.42 -16.62
N SER A 143 -7.02 25.44 -15.80
CA SER A 143 -6.90 24.05 -16.21
C SER A 143 -8.08 23.16 -15.78
N ARG A 144 -9.18 23.74 -15.29
CA ARG A 144 -10.38 22.98 -14.88
C ARG A 144 -10.94 22.18 -16.04
N GLY A 145 -11.17 20.89 -15.77
CA GLY A 145 -11.71 19.97 -16.77
C GLY A 145 -10.78 19.71 -17.95
N ILE A 146 -9.46 19.97 -17.80
CA ILE A 146 -8.52 19.67 -18.86
C ILE A 146 -8.49 18.18 -19.17
N GLU A 147 -8.64 17.85 -20.44
CA GLU A 147 -8.61 16.49 -20.96
C GLU A 147 -7.49 16.34 -21.97
N GLY A 148 -6.96 15.13 -22.13
CA GLY A 148 -5.93 14.80 -23.09
C GLY A 148 -5.08 13.62 -22.67
N GLU A 149 -4.46 12.96 -23.63
CA GLU A 149 -3.67 11.75 -23.35
C GLU A 149 -2.41 12.04 -22.51
N GLY A 150 -1.83 13.22 -22.59
CA GLY A 150 -0.65 13.60 -21.80
C GLY A 150 -0.96 13.66 -20.31
N ILE A 151 -1.95 14.45 -19.92
CA ILE A 151 -2.38 14.57 -18.51
C ILE A 151 -2.91 13.23 -17.97
N LYS A 152 -3.70 12.50 -18.76
CA LYS A 152 -4.19 11.17 -18.41
C LYS A 152 -3.05 10.21 -18.11
N THR A 153 -2.05 10.15 -19.00
CA THR A 153 -0.87 9.29 -18.81
C THR A 153 -0.10 9.67 -17.55
N PHE A 154 0.15 10.97 -17.35
CA PHE A 154 0.83 11.46 -16.14
C PHE A 154 0.08 11.04 -14.86
N MET A 155 -1.22 11.31 -14.78
CA MET A 155 -2.03 10.98 -13.62
C MET A 155 -2.03 9.45 -13.35
N ARG A 156 -2.21 8.62 -14.39
CA ARG A 156 -2.13 7.15 -14.29
C ARG A 156 -0.75 6.68 -13.78
N MET A 157 0.33 7.29 -14.27
CA MET A 157 1.67 6.98 -13.79
C MET A 157 1.89 7.36 -12.33
N CYS A 158 1.29 8.45 -11.83
CA CYS A 158 1.33 8.80 -10.40
C CYS A 158 0.74 7.68 -9.53
N VAL A 159 -0.37 7.06 -9.94
CA VAL A 159 -0.97 5.94 -9.20
C VAL A 159 -0.05 4.71 -9.23
N ILE A 160 0.44 4.32 -10.42
CA ILE A 160 1.32 3.15 -10.59
C ILE A 160 2.61 3.31 -9.77
N VAL A 161 3.25 4.47 -9.82
CA VAL A 161 4.48 4.75 -9.07
C VAL A 161 4.24 4.70 -7.57
N SER A 162 3.16 5.32 -7.09
CA SER A 162 2.78 5.28 -5.68
C SER A 162 2.55 3.85 -5.19
N GLU A 163 1.90 3.02 -6.00
CA GLU A 163 1.63 1.62 -5.69
C GLU A 163 2.91 0.78 -5.66
N LEU A 164 3.83 1.01 -6.60
CA LEU A 164 5.13 0.37 -6.65
C LEU A 164 6.02 0.70 -5.44
N ILE A 165 5.89 1.91 -4.90
CA ILE A 165 6.70 2.36 -3.75
C ILE A 165 6.11 1.88 -2.43
N ILE A 166 4.78 1.87 -2.28
CA ILE A 166 4.15 1.67 -0.97
C ILE A 166 3.42 0.33 -0.87
N TYR A 167 2.48 0.05 -1.78
CA TYR A 167 1.57 -1.10 -1.67
C TYR A 167 2.24 -2.42 -2.04
N ILE A 168 2.82 -2.51 -3.22
CA ILE A 168 3.40 -3.77 -3.73
C ILE A 168 4.52 -4.29 -2.83
N PRO A 169 5.48 -3.48 -2.35
CA PRO A 169 6.50 -3.95 -1.42
C PRO A 169 5.91 -4.45 -0.10
N GLY A 170 4.89 -3.78 0.42
CA GLY A 170 4.16 -4.21 1.62
C GLY A 170 3.50 -5.58 1.42
N VAL A 171 2.81 -5.79 0.29
CA VAL A 171 2.18 -7.07 -0.05
C VAL A 171 3.21 -8.19 -0.19
N LEU A 172 4.32 -7.95 -0.86
CA LEU A 172 5.41 -8.93 -0.96
C LEU A 172 5.98 -9.28 0.41
N LYS A 173 6.11 -8.30 1.30
CA LYS A 173 6.61 -8.50 2.66
C LYS A 173 5.64 -9.31 3.52
N ILE A 174 4.34 -8.97 3.50
CA ILE A 174 3.35 -9.68 4.31
C ILE A 174 3.17 -11.13 3.83
N ALA A 175 3.15 -11.37 2.52
CA ALA A 175 3.05 -12.72 1.95
C ALA A 175 4.23 -13.60 2.41
N ASN A 176 5.45 -13.06 2.43
CA ASN A 176 6.63 -13.76 2.94
C ASN A 176 6.54 -14.05 4.45
N LEU A 177 6.06 -13.09 5.25
CA LEU A 177 5.99 -13.25 6.70
C LEU A 177 4.92 -14.27 7.12
N VAL A 178 3.73 -14.14 6.57
CA VAL A 178 2.59 -15.00 6.90
C VAL A 178 2.84 -16.41 6.38
N GLY A 179 3.27 -16.54 5.12
CA GLY A 179 3.53 -17.84 4.51
C GLY A 179 4.68 -18.60 5.17
N GLY A 180 5.81 -17.93 5.43
CA GLY A 180 7.01 -18.60 5.92
C GLY A 180 6.95 -19.01 7.38
N LYS A 181 6.51 -18.13 8.29
CA LYS A 181 6.57 -18.39 9.74
C LYS A 181 5.33 -19.10 10.30
N LYS A 182 4.15 -18.71 9.85
CA LYS A 182 2.91 -19.17 10.46
C LYS A 182 2.33 -20.40 9.76
N PHE A 183 2.30 -20.40 8.44
CA PHE A 183 1.66 -21.46 7.66
C PHE A 183 2.63 -22.46 7.03
N ARG A 184 3.94 -22.26 7.15
CA ARG A 184 4.99 -23.10 6.54
C ARG A 184 4.78 -23.36 5.04
N LEU A 185 4.21 -22.38 4.35
CA LEU A 185 3.98 -22.44 2.92
C LEU A 185 5.32 -22.42 2.18
N ASN A 186 5.39 -23.12 1.07
CA ASN A 186 6.54 -23.02 0.18
C ASN A 186 6.62 -21.60 -0.44
N ARG A 187 7.73 -21.29 -1.07
CA ARG A 187 7.94 -19.93 -1.60
C ARG A 187 7.07 -19.62 -2.80
N MET A 188 6.70 -20.63 -3.57
CA MET A 188 5.78 -20.45 -4.70
C MET A 188 4.39 -20.07 -4.21
N ASP A 189 3.89 -20.71 -3.15
CA ASP A 189 2.62 -20.33 -2.52
C ASP A 189 2.64 -18.89 -2.04
N GLN A 190 3.75 -18.42 -1.46
CA GLN A 190 3.91 -17.02 -1.04
C GLN A 190 3.85 -16.05 -2.23
N ILE A 191 4.44 -16.41 -3.37
CA ILE A 191 4.40 -15.61 -4.60
C ILE A 191 2.97 -15.59 -5.18
N ILE A 192 2.29 -16.74 -5.20
CA ILE A 192 0.90 -16.83 -5.69
C ILE A 192 -0.05 -16.00 -4.81
N ILE A 193 0.11 -16.07 -3.48
CA ILE A 193 -0.66 -15.23 -2.55
C ILE A 193 -0.40 -13.75 -2.81
N ALA A 194 0.87 -13.35 -3.00
CA ALA A 194 1.20 -11.98 -3.33
C ALA A 194 0.57 -11.55 -4.66
N LEU A 195 0.58 -12.42 -5.69
CA LEU A 195 -0.05 -12.17 -6.98
C LEU A 195 -1.56 -11.92 -6.85
N ILE A 196 -2.25 -12.77 -6.05
CA ILE A 196 -3.69 -12.62 -5.79
C ILE A 196 -3.99 -11.29 -5.09
N ILE A 197 -3.21 -10.94 -4.07
CA ILE A 197 -3.43 -9.69 -3.30
C ILE A 197 -3.11 -8.47 -4.15
N VAL A 198 -2.01 -8.48 -4.91
CA VAL A 198 -1.62 -7.34 -5.76
C VAL A 198 -2.65 -7.09 -6.85
N ASN A 199 -3.24 -8.16 -7.42
CA ASN A 199 -4.22 -8.05 -8.50
C ASN A 199 -5.68 -8.11 -8.01
N GLN A 200 -5.94 -7.61 -6.82
CA GLN A 200 -7.32 -7.45 -6.32
C GLN A 200 -8.15 -6.60 -7.29
N SER A 201 -9.22 -7.19 -7.83
CA SER A 201 -10.05 -6.57 -8.86
C SER A 201 -10.64 -5.23 -8.43
N ASN A 202 -11.08 -5.12 -7.17
CA ASN A 202 -11.64 -3.88 -6.64
C ASN A 202 -10.62 -2.74 -6.66
N LEU A 203 -9.37 -2.99 -6.23
CA LEU A 203 -8.33 -1.99 -6.25
C LEU A 203 -7.97 -1.58 -7.69
N LEU A 204 -7.85 -2.55 -8.59
CA LEU A 204 -7.60 -2.31 -10.01
C LEU A 204 -8.68 -1.43 -10.65
N LEU A 205 -9.95 -1.74 -10.39
CA LEU A 205 -11.07 -0.99 -10.97
C LEU A 205 -11.17 0.43 -10.37
N ILE A 206 -10.98 0.58 -9.07
CA ILE A 206 -11.11 1.88 -8.40
C ILE A 206 -9.91 2.76 -8.70
N ASP A 207 -8.68 2.28 -8.56
CA ASP A 207 -7.50 3.14 -8.70
C ASP A 207 -7.09 3.31 -10.18
N HIS A 208 -7.18 2.25 -11.01
CA HIS A 208 -6.71 2.30 -12.39
C HIS A 208 -7.83 2.38 -13.43
N GLY A 209 -9.07 2.03 -13.11
CA GLY A 209 -10.24 2.27 -13.94
C GLY A 209 -10.87 3.63 -13.63
N HIS A 210 -11.48 3.75 -12.46
CA HIS A 210 -12.18 4.96 -12.00
C HIS A 210 -11.23 6.14 -11.78
N PHE A 211 -10.10 5.94 -11.19
CA PHE A 211 -9.04 6.85 -10.77
C PHE A 211 -9.16 7.27 -9.30
N GLN A 212 -8.31 6.67 -8.48
CA GLN A 212 -8.14 6.99 -7.06
C GLN A 212 -6.71 6.63 -6.62
N PHE A 213 -6.36 6.95 -5.36
CA PHE A 213 -5.09 6.57 -4.72
C PHE A 213 -5.32 5.68 -3.48
N ASN A 214 -6.28 4.74 -3.52
CA ASN A 214 -6.54 3.84 -2.39
C ASN A 214 -5.37 2.92 -2.08
N CYS A 215 -4.55 2.61 -3.08
CA CYS A 215 -3.32 1.82 -2.94
C CYS A 215 -2.36 2.39 -1.89
N ILE A 216 -2.28 3.70 -1.73
CA ILE A 216 -1.39 4.33 -0.73
C ILE A 216 -1.93 4.07 0.68
N MET A 217 -3.20 4.33 0.93
CA MET A 217 -3.85 4.08 2.22
C MET A 217 -3.76 2.60 2.61
N LEU A 218 -4.12 1.70 1.68
CA LEU A 218 -4.03 0.26 1.89
C LEU A 218 -2.58 -0.21 2.07
N GLY A 219 -1.64 0.40 1.36
CA GLY A 219 -0.22 0.13 1.52
C GLY A 219 0.28 0.46 2.92
N PHE A 220 -0.05 1.63 3.45
CA PHE A 220 0.26 1.99 4.84
C PHE A 220 -0.40 1.06 5.85
N PHE A 221 -1.65 0.64 5.60
CA PHE A 221 -2.31 -0.37 6.41
C PHE A 221 -1.56 -1.70 6.39
N VAL A 222 -1.15 -2.18 5.21
CA VAL A 222 -0.35 -3.42 5.08
C VAL A 222 0.97 -3.31 5.82
N TRP A 223 1.68 -2.18 5.73
CA TRP A 223 2.92 -1.95 6.49
C TRP A 223 2.68 -1.92 8.00
N SER A 224 1.56 -1.35 8.45
CA SER A 224 1.15 -1.44 9.86
C SER A 224 1.00 -2.90 10.30
N VAL A 225 0.27 -3.70 9.54
CA VAL A 225 0.07 -5.14 9.84
C VAL A 225 1.39 -5.91 9.81
N VAL A 226 2.28 -5.62 8.84
CA VAL A 226 3.63 -6.20 8.77
C VAL A 226 4.41 -5.94 10.07
N ALA A 227 4.42 -4.70 10.54
CA ALA A 227 5.11 -4.33 11.77
C ALA A 227 4.49 -5.03 13.00
N LEU A 228 3.17 -5.07 13.08
CA LEU A 228 2.46 -5.75 14.17
C LEU A 228 2.72 -7.26 14.20
N ILE A 229 2.77 -7.94 13.04
CA ILE A 229 3.16 -9.36 12.97
C ILE A 229 4.60 -9.58 13.45
N GLN A 230 5.47 -8.60 13.27
CA GLN A 230 6.84 -8.61 13.75
C GLN A 230 6.99 -8.19 15.22
N ASN A 231 5.87 -7.92 15.92
CA ASN A 231 5.80 -7.40 17.29
C ASN A 231 6.41 -5.99 17.47
N ASP A 232 6.52 -5.24 16.40
CA ASP A 232 6.92 -3.84 16.46
C ASP A 232 5.68 -2.95 16.54
N LEU A 233 5.22 -2.71 17.78
CA LEU A 233 4.01 -1.92 18.03
C LEU A 233 4.19 -0.44 17.69
N VAL A 234 5.42 0.07 17.80
CA VAL A 234 5.74 1.48 17.51
C VAL A 234 5.61 1.73 16.00
N MET A 235 6.30 0.93 15.18
CA MET A 235 6.19 1.05 13.73
C MET A 235 4.80 0.70 13.21
N GLY A 236 4.10 -0.26 13.87
CA GLY A 236 2.72 -0.58 13.56
C GLY A 236 1.79 0.62 13.74
N SER A 237 1.95 1.34 14.85
CA SER A 237 1.19 2.55 15.14
C SER A 237 1.55 3.70 14.19
N PHE A 238 2.84 3.90 13.89
CA PHE A 238 3.30 4.92 12.94
C PHE A 238 2.65 4.73 11.56
N TRP A 239 2.74 3.53 10.98
CA TRP A 239 2.16 3.24 9.68
C TRP A 239 0.64 3.37 9.69
N PHE A 240 -0.02 3.03 10.81
CA PHE A 240 -1.46 3.21 10.93
C PHE A 240 -1.87 4.68 10.97
N VAL A 241 -1.07 5.54 11.64
CA VAL A 241 -1.29 6.99 11.59
C VAL A 241 -1.12 7.52 10.16
N CYS A 242 -0.12 7.05 9.41
CA CYS A 242 0.01 7.39 7.99
C CYS A 242 -1.22 6.95 7.18
N CYS A 243 -1.76 5.76 7.45
CA CYS A 243 -2.93 5.20 6.76
C CYS A 243 -4.14 6.13 6.84
N PHE A 244 -4.58 6.50 8.03
CA PHE A 244 -5.78 7.34 8.18
C PHE A 244 -5.52 8.82 7.86
N ASN A 245 -4.28 9.29 7.97
CA ASN A 245 -3.90 10.64 7.51
C ASN A 245 -3.76 10.74 5.98
N PHE A 246 -3.67 9.62 5.28
CA PHE A 246 -3.79 9.63 3.82
C PHE A 246 -5.26 9.60 3.38
N LYS A 247 -6.06 8.72 3.98
CA LYS A 247 -7.49 8.64 3.67
C LYS A 247 -8.25 8.23 4.95
N GLN A 248 -9.27 9.02 5.31
CA GLN A 248 -10.05 8.81 6.55
C GLN A 248 -10.71 7.43 6.63
N MET A 249 -10.94 6.77 5.48
CA MET A 249 -11.44 5.39 5.45
C MET A 249 -10.50 4.40 6.16
N GLY A 250 -9.21 4.72 6.36
CA GLY A 250 -8.32 3.96 7.22
C GLY A 250 -8.85 3.76 8.63
N LEU A 251 -9.70 4.68 9.13
CA LEU A 251 -10.31 4.58 10.45
C LEU A 251 -11.30 3.42 10.61
N TYR A 252 -11.79 2.81 9.52
CA TYR A 252 -12.57 1.58 9.61
C TYR A 252 -11.81 0.43 10.29
N TYR A 253 -10.48 0.46 10.23
CA TYR A 253 -9.62 -0.53 10.88
C TYR A 253 -9.17 -0.10 12.29
N ALA A 254 -9.51 1.12 12.74
CA ALA A 254 -8.94 1.72 13.94
C ALA A 254 -9.21 0.90 15.19
N LEU A 255 -10.45 0.47 15.42
CA LEU A 255 -10.81 -0.32 16.60
C LEU A 255 -10.05 -1.65 16.65
N PHE A 256 -9.93 -2.33 15.51
CA PHE A 256 -9.18 -3.59 15.43
C PHE A 256 -7.69 -3.38 15.77
N ILE A 257 -7.05 -2.40 15.16
CA ILE A 257 -5.63 -2.09 15.37
C ILE A 257 -5.40 -1.64 16.81
N PHE A 258 -6.25 -0.77 17.35
CA PHE A 258 -6.18 -0.28 18.72
C PHE A 258 -6.24 -1.43 19.75
N PHE A 259 -7.26 -2.27 19.67
CA PHE A 259 -7.42 -3.38 20.62
C PHE A 259 -6.33 -4.44 20.45
N TYR A 260 -5.87 -4.69 19.22
CA TYR A 260 -4.74 -5.57 19.00
C TYR A 260 -3.48 -5.03 19.68
N ILE A 261 -3.12 -3.77 19.45
CA ILE A 261 -1.95 -3.13 20.08
C ILE A 261 -2.09 -3.19 21.59
N LEU A 262 -3.24 -2.81 22.13
CA LEU A 262 -3.50 -2.81 23.57
C LEU A 262 -3.32 -4.22 24.18
N SER A 263 -3.76 -5.27 23.49
CA SER A 263 -3.60 -6.66 23.92
C SER A 263 -2.15 -7.14 23.97
N GLN A 264 -1.26 -6.53 23.17
CA GLN A 264 0.16 -6.87 23.10
C GLN A 264 1.04 -6.04 24.05
N ILE A 265 0.52 -4.96 24.60
CA ILE A 265 1.25 -4.10 25.55
C ILE A 265 1.37 -4.79 26.89
N ARG A 266 2.61 -5.06 27.32
CA ARG A 266 2.91 -5.75 28.59
C ARG A 266 3.56 -4.83 29.64
N SER A 267 3.84 -3.57 29.28
CA SER A 267 4.47 -2.61 30.20
C SER A 267 3.97 -1.20 29.94
N PHE A 268 3.88 -0.40 31.01
CA PHE A 268 3.48 1.00 30.92
C PHE A 268 4.41 1.82 29.99
N GLY A 269 5.72 1.54 30.01
CA GLY A 269 6.67 2.20 29.12
C GLY A 269 6.37 1.97 27.63
N LYS A 270 5.93 0.75 27.24
CA LYS A 270 5.49 0.47 25.87
C LYS A 270 4.21 1.22 25.50
N LEU A 271 3.26 1.32 26.44
CA LEU A 271 2.04 2.12 26.24
C LEU A 271 2.38 3.57 25.94
N VAL A 272 3.26 4.16 26.77
CA VAL A 272 3.72 5.53 26.58
C VAL A 272 4.44 5.71 25.23
N MET A 273 5.33 4.80 24.85
CA MET A 273 6.01 4.85 23.54
C MET A 273 5.05 4.82 22.38
N VAL A 274 4.06 3.92 22.39
CA VAL A 274 3.03 3.84 21.35
C VAL A 274 2.21 5.13 21.31
N GLY A 275 1.74 5.61 22.45
CA GLY A 275 1.00 6.87 22.55
C GLY A 275 1.77 8.07 22.03
N LEU A 276 3.05 8.20 22.44
CA LEU A 276 3.94 9.25 21.93
C LEU A 276 4.16 9.13 20.43
N THR A 277 4.30 7.93 19.88
CA THR A 277 4.44 7.73 18.44
C THR A 277 3.23 8.26 17.69
N VAL A 278 2.02 7.95 18.14
CA VAL A 278 0.78 8.46 17.52
C VAL A 278 0.73 9.99 17.57
N ILE A 279 0.95 10.57 18.76
CA ILE A 279 0.89 12.03 18.96
C ILE A 279 1.97 12.75 18.14
N LEU A 280 3.23 12.29 18.21
CA LEU A 280 4.34 12.92 17.49
C LEU A 280 4.18 12.80 15.98
N THR A 281 3.71 11.66 15.47
CA THR A 281 3.47 11.50 14.04
C THR A 281 2.39 12.47 13.57
N GLN A 282 1.28 12.57 14.31
CA GLN A 282 0.22 13.53 14.00
C GLN A 282 0.73 14.97 14.08
N PHE A 283 1.51 15.30 15.11
CA PHE A 283 2.11 16.62 15.27
C PHE A 283 3.01 16.98 14.09
N VAL A 284 3.87 16.06 13.63
CA VAL A 284 4.76 16.27 12.46
C VAL A 284 3.94 16.57 11.20
N PHE A 285 2.84 15.86 10.97
CA PHE A 285 2.01 16.12 9.80
C PHE A 285 1.32 17.48 9.85
N LEU A 286 0.97 17.95 11.04
CA LEU A 286 0.35 19.27 11.23
C LEU A 286 1.37 20.38 11.44
N LEU A 287 2.66 20.09 11.46
CA LEU A 287 3.71 21.04 11.79
C LEU A 287 3.67 22.35 10.98
N PRO A 288 3.42 22.36 9.65
CA PRO A 288 3.33 23.61 8.90
C PRO A 288 2.24 24.56 9.42
N PHE A 289 1.06 24.04 9.79
CA PHE A 289 -0.03 24.82 10.36
C PHE A 289 0.29 25.32 11.78
N ILE A 290 0.97 24.48 12.56
CA ILE A 290 1.36 24.81 13.94
C ILE A 290 2.40 25.93 13.96
N ILE A 291 3.40 25.88 13.06
CA ILE A 291 4.43 26.92 12.93
C ILE A 291 3.82 28.26 12.53
N THR A 292 2.84 28.24 11.63
CA THR A 292 2.14 29.44 11.18
C THR A 292 1.06 29.90 12.16
N GLN A 293 0.83 29.17 13.25
CA GLN A 293 -0.24 29.39 14.23
C GLN A 293 -1.65 29.42 13.61
N ASP A 294 -1.83 28.69 12.55
CA ASP A 294 -3.07 28.65 11.77
C ASP A 294 -4.01 27.53 12.25
N TRP A 295 -4.61 27.77 13.41
CA TRP A 295 -5.57 26.85 14.04
C TRP A 295 -6.89 26.73 13.29
N GLU A 296 -7.27 27.81 12.58
CA GLU A 296 -8.50 27.83 11.78
C GLU A 296 -8.42 26.84 10.63
N SER A 297 -7.29 26.76 9.93
CA SER A 297 -7.07 25.78 8.86
C SER A 297 -7.08 24.34 9.37
N ILE A 298 -6.56 24.08 10.58
CA ILE A 298 -6.68 22.75 11.19
C ILE A 298 -8.15 22.41 11.48
N GLY A 299 -8.91 23.36 12.03
CA GLY A 299 -10.35 23.21 12.26
C GLY A 299 -11.11 22.95 10.96
N GLN A 300 -10.85 23.73 9.93
CA GLN A 300 -11.45 23.57 8.61
C GLN A 300 -11.10 22.22 7.97
N MET A 301 -9.84 21.78 8.06
CA MET A 301 -9.43 20.44 7.61
C MET A 301 -10.28 19.36 8.28
N VAL A 302 -10.47 19.41 9.60
CA VAL A 302 -11.28 18.42 10.33
C VAL A 302 -12.74 18.44 9.85
N ILE A 303 -13.34 19.61 9.65
CA ILE A 303 -14.72 19.77 9.14
C ILE A 303 -14.83 19.20 7.71
N ARG A 304 -13.82 19.42 6.86
CA ARG A 304 -13.81 18.90 5.48
C ARG A 304 -13.63 17.38 5.44
N VAL A 305 -12.73 16.84 6.23
CA VAL A 305 -12.45 15.39 6.29
C VAL A 305 -13.61 14.63 6.96
N PHE A 306 -14.25 15.25 7.95
CA PHE A 306 -15.36 14.65 8.71
C PHE A 306 -16.59 15.58 8.62
N PRO A 307 -17.41 15.48 7.56
CA PRO A 307 -18.53 16.36 7.34
C PRO A 307 -19.71 16.01 8.28
N PHE A 308 -19.58 16.35 9.58
CA PHE A 308 -20.58 16.06 10.62
C PHE A 308 -21.96 16.69 10.36
N ASN A 309 -22.00 17.74 9.54
CA ASN A 309 -23.23 18.45 9.21
C ASN A 309 -24.02 17.80 8.06
N ARG A 310 -23.49 16.77 7.40
CA ARG A 310 -24.24 16.05 6.37
C ARG A 310 -25.33 15.19 7.00
N GLY A 311 -26.56 15.32 6.52
CA GLY A 311 -27.68 14.49 6.94
C GLY A 311 -27.48 13.02 6.53
N LEU A 312 -28.18 12.11 7.21
CA LEU A 312 -28.17 10.67 6.89
C LEU A 312 -28.70 10.37 5.48
N PHE A 313 -29.41 11.29 4.86
CA PHE A 313 -30.05 11.17 3.54
C PHE A 313 -29.33 11.97 2.44
N GLU A 314 -28.24 12.64 2.79
CA GLU A 314 -27.51 13.45 1.82
C GLU A 314 -26.42 12.62 1.17
N ASP A 315 -26.30 12.81 -0.15
CA ASP A 315 -25.22 12.29 -0.99
C ASP A 315 -24.96 10.78 -0.81
N LYS A 316 -24.59 10.04 -1.65
CA LYS A 316 -24.04 8.67 -1.79
C LYS A 316 -23.97 7.75 -0.52
N VAL A 317 -24.68 8.08 0.56
CA VAL A 317 -24.81 7.22 1.73
C VAL A 317 -25.86 6.14 1.43
N ALA A 318 -25.41 5.01 0.93
CA ALA A 318 -26.28 3.83 0.79
C ALA A 318 -26.62 3.30 2.19
N ASN A 319 -27.78 3.67 2.72
CA ASN A 319 -28.34 3.09 3.92
C ASN A 319 -29.79 2.67 3.66
N PHE A 320 -30.37 1.90 4.59
CA PHE A 320 -31.75 1.42 4.49
C PHE A 320 -32.79 2.55 4.37
N ALA A 321 -32.48 3.75 4.85
CA ALA A 321 -33.35 4.91 4.83
C ALA A 321 -33.26 5.73 3.51
N SER A 322 -32.28 5.46 2.67
CA SER A 322 -32.12 6.11 1.34
C SER A 322 -32.77 5.35 0.19
N TYR A 323 -33.55 4.29 0.48
CA TYR A 323 -34.37 3.63 -0.53
C TYR A 323 -35.65 4.45 -0.73
N PRO A 324 -35.92 5.04 -1.90
CA PRO A 324 -37.20 5.66 -2.14
C PRO A 324 -38.30 4.57 -2.18
N ASP A 325 -39.40 4.79 -1.48
CA ASP A 325 -40.63 4.00 -1.55
C ASP A 325 -41.18 3.98 -2.99
#